data_4d48bff13900e9f0dcadb5f95324f291
#
_entry.id   4d48bff13900e9f0dcadb5f95324f291
#
_cell.length_a   1.000
_cell.length_b   1.000
_cell.length_c   1.000
_cell.angle_alpha   90.00
_cell.angle_beta   90.00
_cell.angle_gamma   90.00
#
_symmetry.space_group_name_H-M   'P 1'
#
loop_
_entity.id
_entity.type
_entity.pdbx_description
1 polymer ?
#
loop_
_entity_poly.entity_id
_entity_poly.type
_entity_poly.pdbx_seq_one_letter_code
_entity_poly.pdbx_strand_id
1 'polypeptide(L)'
;MQAVILAGGKGTRLKPYTTVLPKPLMPVGDCPILEIVVKQLKNNGFKKLTLAIGHQKDLFMAFFGNGEKWGISIDYYIEKEPLGTAAPIRHIVDLDDAFLMMNGDILTDINYRKLFSLHRANSADLTIATHKRRQDVNYGTLEFDENRLLTKFSEKPSYEFNVSMGIYILSRQIVSYIPEEGCFDFPDLVHRVLAAGKKIYCHPYDGYWMDIGRPDDYEQAIEDYDKIKDFL
;
A
#
# COMPACT_ATOMS: atom_id res chain seq x y z
N MET A 1 -13.42 -3.86 12.20
CA MET A 1 -12.73 -3.55 10.93
C MET A 1 -11.62 -4.57 10.74
N GLN A 2 -11.45 -4.99 9.52
CA GLN A 2 -10.44 -5.97 9.08
C GLN A 2 -9.48 -5.31 8.10
N ALA A 3 -8.22 -5.76 8.10
CA ALA A 3 -7.23 -5.34 7.10
C ALA A 3 -6.52 -6.54 6.48
N VAL A 4 -6.16 -6.39 5.22
CA VAL A 4 -5.27 -7.28 4.46
C VAL A 4 -3.99 -6.52 4.17
N ILE A 5 -2.86 -7.06 4.61
CA ILE A 5 -1.55 -6.44 4.43
C ILE A 5 -0.75 -7.27 3.44
N LEU A 6 -0.34 -6.65 2.34
CA LEU A 6 0.48 -7.28 1.31
C LEU A 6 1.96 -7.21 1.72
N ALA A 7 2.54 -8.34 2.08
CA ALA A 7 3.91 -8.44 2.56
C ALA A 7 4.72 -9.57 1.88
N GLY A 8 4.22 -10.12 0.75
CA GLY A 8 4.83 -11.26 0.03
C GLY A 8 6.01 -10.90 -0.88
N GLY A 9 6.29 -9.61 -1.07
CA GLY A 9 7.32 -9.13 -1.99
C GLY A 9 8.76 -9.47 -1.58
N LYS A 10 9.63 -9.77 -2.56
CA LYS A 10 11.06 -10.12 -2.33
C LYS A 10 11.94 -8.94 -1.93
N GLY A 11 11.46 -7.69 -2.02
CA GLY A 11 12.22 -6.50 -1.65
C GLY A 11 13.55 -6.28 -2.42
N THR A 12 13.67 -6.75 -3.65
CA THR A 12 14.94 -6.80 -4.40
C THR A 12 15.66 -5.47 -4.59
N ARG A 13 14.90 -4.36 -4.58
CA ARG A 13 15.44 -2.99 -4.70
C ARG A 13 16.19 -2.52 -3.45
N LEU A 14 15.96 -3.17 -2.30
CA LEU A 14 16.59 -2.87 -1.01
C LEU A 14 17.74 -3.83 -0.66
N LYS A 15 18.27 -4.58 -1.64
CA LYS A 15 19.48 -5.37 -1.40
C LYS A 15 20.66 -4.46 -1.08
N PRO A 16 21.58 -4.86 -0.13
CA PRO A 16 21.68 -6.19 0.49
C PRO A 16 20.77 -6.41 1.71
N TYR A 17 20.10 -5.39 2.25
CA TYR A 17 19.33 -5.48 3.51
C TYR A 17 18.28 -6.61 3.47
N THR A 18 17.57 -6.73 2.35
CA THR A 18 16.50 -7.73 2.16
C THR A 18 16.99 -9.13 1.78
N THR A 19 18.28 -9.38 1.85
CA THR A 19 18.85 -10.73 1.65
C THR A 19 18.51 -11.66 2.82
N VAL A 20 18.50 -11.14 4.04
CA VAL A 20 18.30 -11.89 5.29
C VAL A 20 16.93 -11.62 5.90
N LEU A 21 16.46 -10.37 5.87
CA LEU A 21 15.18 -9.98 6.43
C LEU A 21 14.20 -9.56 5.31
N PRO A 22 12.92 -9.99 5.36
CA PRO A 22 11.92 -9.42 4.48
C PRO A 22 11.76 -7.93 4.75
N LYS A 23 11.54 -7.14 3.69
CA LYS A 23 11.42 -5.68 3.76
C LYS A 23 10.49 -5.18 4.89
N PRO A 24 9.28 -5.73 5.10
CA PRO A 24 8.41 -5.27 6.18
C PRO A 24 8.95 -5.55 7.60
N LEU A 25 9.95 -6.41 7.73
CA LEU A 25 10.62 -6.67 9.01
C LEU A 25 11.90 -5.86 9.20
N MET A 26 12.28 -5.02 8.25
CA MET A 26 13.41 -4.09 8.42
C MET A 26 13.10 -3.09 9.53
N PRO A 27 14.06 -2.77 10.42
CA PRO A 27 13.83 -1.88 11.55
C PRO A 27 13.78 -0.41 11.11
N VAL A 28 12.81 0.33 11.64
CA VAL A 28 12.78 1.80 11.62
C VAL A 28 12.69 2.25 13.09
N GLY A 29 13.72 2.89 13.58
CA GLY A 29 13.91 3.06 15.02
C GLY A 29 14.10 1.72 15.73
N ASP A 30 13.29 1.46 16.74
CA ASP A 30 13.33 0.23 17.57
C ASP A 30 12.27 -0.82 17.19
N CYS A 31 11.53 -0.59 16.10
CA CYS A 31 10.45 -1.46 15.64
C CYS A 31 10.59 -1.82 14.16
N PRO A 32 10.22 -3.05 13.75
CA PRO A 32 9.99 -3.36 12.34
C PRO A 32 8.91 -2.48 11.71
N ILE A 33 9.06 -2.15 10.43
CA ILE A 33 8.07 -1.36 9.66
C ILE A 33 6.66 -1.93 9.87
N LEU A 34 6.48 -3.23 9.68
CA LEU A 34 5.17 -3.88 9.80
C LEU A 34 4.64 -3.88 11.25
N GLU A 35 5.49 -3.87 12.27
CA GLU A 35 5.04 -3.73 13.65
C GLU A 35 4.42 -2.35 13.90
N ILE A 36 4.99 -1.30 13.33
CA ILE A 36 4.44 0.05 13.37
C ILE A 36 3.03 0.03 12.75
N VAL A 37 2.89 -0.55 11.55
CA VAL A 37 1.59 -0.68 10.86
C VAL A 37 0.57 -1.45 11.70
N VAL A 38 0.97 -2.58 12.31
CA VAL A 38 0.10 -3.39 13.19
C VAL A 38 -0.39 -2.57 14.39
N LYS A 39 0.51 -1.83 15.06
CA LYS A 39 0.16 -0.96 16.18
C LYS A 39 -0.82 0.15 15.77
N GLN A 40 -0.57 0.80 14.63
CA GLN A 40 -1.46 1.83 14.10
C GLN A 40 -2.86 1.29 13.80
N LEU A 41 -2.95 0.15 13.11
CA LEU A 41 -4.22 -0.47 12.80
C LEU A 41 -4.98 -0.85 14.08
N LYS A 42 -4.29 -1.42 15.07
CA LYS A 42 -4.87 -1.70 16.38
C LYS A 42 -5.43 -0.43 17.04
N ASN A 43 -4.66 0.66 17.05
CA ASN A 43 -5.07 1.95 17.64
C ASN A 43 -6.26 2.57 16.88
N ASN A 44 -6.38 2.29 15.60
CA ASN A 44 -7.55 2.68 14.78
C ASN A 44 -8.75 1.73 14.94
N GLY A 45 -8.66 0.71 15.79
CA GLY A 45 -9.79 -0.18 16.13
C GLY A 45 -9.98 -1.36 15.18
N PHE A 46 -8.94 -1.75 14.45
CA PHE A 46 -8.92 -3.01 13.73
C PHE A 46 -8.80 -4.16 14.73
N LYS A 47 -9.48 -5.27 14.44
CA LYS A 47 -9.51 -6.47 15.30
C LYS A 47 -8.91 -7.69 14.62
N LYS A 48 -8.89 -7.68 13.29
CA LYS A 48 -8.42 -8.81 12.47
C LYS A 48 -7.51 -8.28 11.36
N LEU A 49 -6.34 -8.87 11.24
CA LEU A 49 -5.40 -8.66 10.13
C LEU A 49 -5.18 -9.97 9.41
N THR A 50 -5.06 -9.92 8.10
CA THR A 50 -4.55 -11.04 7.30
C THR A 50 -3.26 -10.57 6.63
N LEU A 51 -2.15 -11.23 6.95
CA LEU A 51 -0.87 -10.98 6.29
C LEU A 51 -0.75 -11.89 5.08
N ALA A 52 -0.78 -11.31 3.88
CA ALA A 52 -0.45 -12.02 2.65
C ALA A 52 1.07 -12.05 2.49
N ILE A 53 1.67 -13.22 2.74
CA ILE A 53 3.11 -13.44 2.81
C ILE A 53 3.54 -14.55 1.86
N GLY A 54 4.79 -14.51 1.41
CA GLY A 54 5.35 -15.53 0.52
C GLY A 54 6.78 -15.86 0.93
N HIS A 55 7.73 -15.09 0.39
CA HIS A 55 9.15 -15.26 0.69
C HIS A 55 9.44 -15.02 2.18
N GLN A 56 10.23 -15.93 2.80
CA GLN A 56 10.63 -15.86 4.22
C GLN A 56 9.43 -15.82 5.22
N LYS A 57 8.32 -16.48 4.88
CA LYS A 57 7.09 -16.54 5.69
C LYS A 57 7.34 -16.89 7.17
N ASP A 58 8.31 -17.78 7.43
CA ASP A 58 8.60 -18.29 8.79
C ASP A 58 9.08 -17.16 9.72
N LEU A 59 9.76 -16.13 9.19
CA LEU A 59 10.18 -14.97 9.95
C LEU A 59 8.97 -14.11 10.38
N PHE A 60 8.00 -13.92 9.50
CA PHE A 60 6.76 -13.23 9.86
C PHE A 60 5.99 -13.99 10.93
N MET A 61 5.82 -15.30 10.75
CA MET A 61 5.08 -16.14 11.70
C MET A 61 5.78 -16.23 13.05
N ALA A 62 7.13 -16.30 13.07
CA ALA A 62 7.90 -16.28 14.32
C ALA A 62 7.80 -14.95 15.06
N PHE A 63 7.76 -13.83 14.33
CA PHE A 63 7.71 -12.49 14.94
C PHE A 63 6.31 -12.11 15.40
N PHE A 64 5.29 -12.31 14.56
CA PHE A 64 3.92 -11.85 14.82
C PHE A 64 3.03 -12.90 15.48
N GLY A 65 3.33 -14.20 15.38
CA GLY A 65 2.48 -15.26 15.93
C GLY A 65 1.02 -15.11 15.49
N ASN A 66 0.10 -15.23 16.42
CA ASN A 66 -1.33 -15.00 16.19
C ASN A 66 -1.78 -13.54 16.49
N GLY A 67 -0.84 -12.63 16.77
CA GLY A 67 -1.11 -11.22 17.06
C GLY A 67 -1.48 -10.91 18.51
N GLU A 68 -1.54 -11.90 19.39
CA GLU A 68 -1.94 -11.73 20.82
C GLU A 68 -1.08 -10.68 21.52
N LYS A 69 0.23 -10.64 21.27
CA LYS A 69 1.17 -9.65 21.81
C LYS A 69 0.72 -8.20 21.57
N TRP A 70 0.04 -7.94 20.45
CA TRP A 70 -0.47 -6.61 20.09
C TRP A 70 -1.98 -6.45 20.37
N GLY A 71 -2.65 -7.50 20.88
CA GLY A 71 -4.09 -7.49 21.14
C GLY A 71 -4.94 -7.35 19.88
N ILE A 72 -4.51 -7.96 18.79
CA ILE A 72 -5.18 -8.05 17.50
C ILE A 72 -5.02 -9.47 16.96
N SER A 73 -6.04 -10.00 16.27
CA SER A 73 -5.93 -11.33 15.64
C SER A 73 -5.18 -11.21 14.32
N ILE A 74 -4.17 -12.04 14.10
CA ILE A 74 -3.39 -12.10 12.86
C ILE A 74 -3.53 -13.48 12.25
N ASP A 75 -4.10 -13.53 11.05
CA ASP A 75 -4.14 -14.68 10.17
C ASP A 75 -3.11 -14.53 9.04
N TYR A 76 -2.76 -15.65 8.40
CA TYR A 76 -1.79 -15.65 7.32
C TYR A 76 -2.39 -16.27 6.06
N TYR A 77 -2.25 -15.57 4.93
CA TYR A 77 -2.37 -16.18 3.62
C TYR A 77 -0.95 -16.40 3.05
N ILE A 78 -0.60 -17.66 2.80
CA ILE A 78 0.74 -18.03 2.35
C ILE A 78 0.71 -18.25 0.84
N GLU A 79 1.34 -17.34 0.09
CA GLU A 79 1.54 -17.47 -1.35
C GLU A 79 2.57 -18.56 -1.64
N LYS A 80 2.19 -19.57 -2.42
CA LYS A 80 3.11 -20.61 -2.89
C LYS A 80 4.02 -20.10 -4.01
N GLU A 81 3.50 -19.20 -4.81
CA GLU A 81 4.17 -18.50 -5.89
C GLU A 81 3.67 -17.04 -5.92
N PRO A 82 4.43 -16.10 -6.50
CA PRO A 82 3.99 -14.71 -6.59
C PRO A 82 2.71 -14.59 -7.43
N LEU A 83 1.63 -14.14 -6.81
CA LEU A 83 0.32 -13.99 -7.43
C LEU A 83 0.01 -12.56 -7.87
N GLY A 84 0.91 -11.60 -7.59
CA GLY A 84 0.68 -10.17 -7.79
C GLY A 84 0.01 -9.52 -6.58
N THR A 85 -0.40 -8.28 -6.75
CA THR A 85 -0.85 -7.44 -5.62
C THR A 85 -2.36 -7.46 -5.37
N ALA A 86 -3.15 -8.12 -6.23
CA ALA A 86 -4.60 -8.26 -6.02
C ALA A 86 -5.05 -9.73 -5.89
N ALA A 87 -4.44 -10.68 -6.61
CA ALA A 87 -4.88 -12.06 -6.58
C ALA A 87 -4.88 -12.72 -5.18
N PRO A 88 -3.97 -12.40 -4.24
CA PRO A 88 -4.03 -12.96 -2.90
C PRO A 88 -5.36 -12.75 -2.18
N ILE A 89 -6.05 -11.61 -2.46
CA ILE A 89 -7.28 -11.21 -1.77
C ILE A 89 -8.41 -12.24 -1.99
N ARG A 90 -8.51 -12.82 -3.18
CA ARG A 90 -9.59 -13.78 -3.50
C ARG A 90 -9.53 -15.08 -2.68
N HIS A 91 -8.37 -15.40 -2.15
CA HIS A 91 -8.16 -16.59 -1.34
C HIS A 91 -8.37 -16.36 0.17
N ILE A 92 -8.61 -15.11 0.57
CA ILE A 92 -8.86 -14.76 1.96
C ILE A 92 -10.34 -14.99 2.24
N VAL A 93 -10.62 -15.93 3.15
CA VAL A 93 -11.96 -16.21 3.62
C VAL A 93 -12.40 -15.21 4.68
N ASP A 94 -13.71 -15.07 4.88
CA ASP A 94 -14.31 -14.23 5.94
C ASP A 94 -13.89 -12.76 5.89
N LEU A 95 -13.83 -12.19 4.67
CA LEU A 95 -13.66 -10.75 4.49
C LEU A 95 -14.91 -10.01 4.98
N ASP A 96 -14.70 -8.91 5.72
CA ASP A 96 -15.77 -7.95 6.07
C ASP A 96 -16.39 -7.38 4.78
N ASP A 97 -17.61 -6.82 4.87
CA ASP A 97 -18.30 -6.19 3.71
C ASP A 97 -17.49 -5.04 3.11
N ALA A 98 -16.70 -4.36 3.95
CA ALA A 98 -15.65 -3.45 3.53
C ALA A 98 -14.41 -3.67 4.39
N PHE A 99 -13.24 -3.76 3.76
CA PHE A 99 -11.97 -4.02 4.43
C PHE A 99 -10.86 -3.12 3.88
N LEU A 100 -9.84 -2.87 4.70
CA LEU A 100 -8.62 -2.20 4.29
C LEU A 100 -7.72 -3.20 3.54
N MET A 101 -7.12 -2.77 2.45
CA MET A 101 -5.97 -3.42 1.84
C MET A 101 -4.84 -2.41 1.76
N MET A 102 -3.63 -2.79 2.16
CA MET A 102 -2.46 -1.93 2.04
C MET A 102 -1.15 -2.72 1.89
N ASN A 103 -0.14 -2.05 1.36
CA ASN A 103 1.21 -2.60 1.33
C ASN A 103 1.83 -2.55 2.74
N GLY A 104 2.61 -3.58 3.08
CA GLY A 104 3.23 -3.75 4.40
C GLY A 104 4.51 -2.94 4.64
N ASP A 105 4.86 -2.05 3.72
CA ASP A 105 6.08 -1.24 3.70
C ASP A 105 5.79 0.27 3.70
N ILE A 106 4.58 0.65 4.08
CA ILE A 106 4.13 2.05 4.10
C ILE A 106 4.12 2.58 5.53
N LEU A 107 4.76 3.73 5.72
CA LEU A 107 4.62 4.56 6.92
C LEU A 107 3.73 5.76 6.62
N THR A 108 2.74 6.02 7.47
CA THR A 108 1.79 7.13 7.29
C THR A 108 1.07 7.45 8.59
N ASP A 109 0.64 8.67 8.75
CA ASP A 109 -0.23 9.13 9.85
C ASP A 109 -1.72 9.22 9.43
N ILE A 110 -2.10 8.53 8.34
CA ILE A 110 -3.47 8.56 7.82
C ILE A 110 -4.49 8.03 8.85
N ASN A 111 -5.60 8.71 8.98
CA ASN A 111 -6.70 8.25 9.82
C ASN A 111 -7.56 7.22 9.06
N TYR A 112 -7.31 5.94 9.32
CA TYR A 112 -8.03 4.85 8.67
C TYR A 112 -9.53 4.85 8.95
N ARG A 113 -9.97 5.27 10.15
CA ARG A 113 -11.42 5.37 10.47
C ARG A 113 -12.10 6.42 9.58
N LYS A 114 -11.44 7.56 9.36
CA LYS A 114 -11.93 8.59 8.44
C LYS A 114 -12.04 8.06 7.02
N LEU A 115 -11.03 7.29 6.58
CA LEU A 115 -11.03 6.69 5.24
C LEU A 115 -12.22 5.74 5.06
N PHE A 116 -12.53 4.86 6.04
CA PHE A 116 -13.72 4.01 6.03
C PHE A 116 -15.02 4.83 6.02
N SER A 117 -15.09 5.91 6.81
CA SER A 117 -16.27 6.78 6.84
C SER A 117 -16.53 7.42 5.48
N LEU A 118 -15.48 7.88 4.81
CA LEU A 118 -15.56 8.46 3.47
C LEU A 118 -15.96 7.43 2.42
N HIS A 119 -15.42 6.21 2.50
CA HIS A 119 -15.82 5.10 1.63
C HIS A 119 -17.33 4.85 1.68
N ARG A 120 -17.89 4.76 2.90
CA ARG A 120 -19.33 4.57 3.11
C ARG A 120 -20.16 5.78 2.67
N ALA A 121 -19.76 6.99 3.08
CA ALA A 121 -20.46 8.22 2.76
C ALA A 121 -20.57 8.46 1.25
N ASN A 122 -19.55 8.05 0.50
CA ASN A 122 -19.54 8.13 -0.96
C ASN A 122 -20.19 6.91 -1.63
N SER A 123 -20.66 5.90 -0.90
CA SER A 123 -21.13 4.62 -1.46
C SER A 123 -20.14 4.08 -2.49
N ALA A 124 -18.86 4.10 -2.16
CA ALA A 124 -17.81 3.69 -3.06
C ALA A 124 -17.67 2.16 -3.08
N ASP A 125 -17.37 1.58 -4.24
CA ASP A 125 -17.00 0.19 -4.38
C ASP A 125 -15.51 -0.01 -4.03
N LEU A 126 -14.68 0.99 -4.37
CA LEU A 126 -13.26 1.07 -4.08
C LEU A 126 -12.92 2.50 -3.64
N THR A 127 -12.12 2.64 -2.60
CA THR A 127 -11.51 3.92 -2.23
C THR A 127 -9.99 3.80 -2.29
N ILE A 128 -9.35 4.74 -2.97
CA ILE A 128 -7.89 4.83 -3.12
C ILE A 128 -7.41 6.07 -2.37
N ALA A 129 -6.55 5.90 -1.37
CA ALA A 129 -5.84 7.02 -0.79
C ALA A 129 -4.78 7.52 -1.78
N THR A 130 -4.73 8.84 -2.01
CA THR A 130 -3.82 9.45 -2.98
C THR A 130 -3.00 10.55 -2.33
N HIS A 131 -1.75 10.68 -2.77
CA HIS A 131 -0.84 11.71 -2.32
C HIS A 131 -0.34 12.53 -3.52
N LYS A 132 -0.09 13.83 -3.31
CA LYS A 132 0.52 14.67 -4.34
C LYS A 132 2.02 14.42 -4.42
N ARG A 133 2.51 14.11 -5.61
CA ARG A 133 3.93 14.03 -5.91
C ARG A 133 4.29 15.07 -6.96
N ARG A 134 5.36 15.79 -6.69
CA ARG A 134 5.98 16.72 -7.62
C ARG A 134 7.22 16.09 -8.24
N GLN A 135 7.35 16.24 -9.55
CA GLN A 135 8.51 15.82 -10.30
C GLN A 135 9.08 17.01 -11.06
N ASP A 136 10.28 17.41 -10.70
CA ASP A 136 11.02 18.47 -11.37
C ASP A 136 11.85 17.87 -12.51
N VAL A 137 11.76 18.46 -13.71
CA VAL A 137 12.58 18.11 -14.85
C VAL A 137 13.71 19.13 -14.95
N ASN A 138 14.96 18.67 -14.83
CA ASN A 138 16.13 19.55 -14.80
C ASN A 138 16.61 20.02 -16.18
N TYR A 139 15.77 19.85 -17.22
CA TYR A 139 16.04 20.20 -18.61
C TYR A 139 14.89 21.02 -19.19
N GLY A 140 15.15 21.79 -20.25
CA GLY A 140 14.10 22.34 -21.10
C GLY A 140 13.32 21.21 -21.77
N THR A 141 11.98 21.23 -21.68
CA THR A 141 11.10 20.30 -22.37
C THR A 141 10.54 20.91 -23.63
N LEU A 142 10.39 20.10 -24.66
CA LEU A 142 10.01 20.50 -26.01
C LEU A 142 8.76 19.73 -26.42
N GLU A 143 7.74 20.43 -26.93
CA GLU A 143 6.62 19.81 -27.63
C GLU A 143 6.75 20.20 -29.11
N PHE A 144 6.46 19.27 -30.02
CA PHE A 144 6.52 19.51 -31.46
C PHE A 144 5.37 18.78 -32.16
N ASP A 145 4.94 19.30 -33.32
CA ASP A 145 3.89 18.72 -34.14
C ASP A 145 4.38 17.51 -34.99
N GLU A 146 3.48 16.97 -35.79
CA GLU A 146 3.77 15.82 -36.71
C GLU A 146 4.86 16.14 -37.71
N ASN A 147 5.06 17.43 -38.06
CA ASN A 147 6.11 17.92 -38.96
C ASN A 147 7.43 18.23 -38.25
N ARG A 148 7.51 17.95 -36.93
CA ARG A 148 8.66 18.24 -36.07
C ARG A 148 8.93 19.73 -35.84
N LEU A 149 7.94 20.59 -36.07
CA LEU A 149 8.03 22.01 -35.74
C LEU A 149 7.74 22.22 -34.24
N LEU A 150 8.62 23.03 -33.62
CA LEU A 150 8.47 23.32 -32.19
C LEU A 150 7.16 24.06 -31.93
N THR A 151 6.33 23.54 -31.05
CA THR A 151 5.05 24.11 -30.65
C THR A 151 5.11 24.71 -29.23
N LYS A 152 5.97 24.17 -28.35
CA LYS A 152 6.13 24.68 -26.99
C LYS A 152 7.52 24.38 -26.44
N PHE A 153 8.06 25.34 -25.69
CA PHE A 153 9.29 25.19 -24.89
C PHE A 153 8.97 25.54 -23.43
N SER A 154 9.38 24.69 -22.50
CA SER A 154 9.25 24.94 -21.07
C SER A 154 10.58 24.67 -20.37
N GLU A 155 11.18 25.70 -19.78
CA GLU A 155 12.45 25.59 -19.07
C GLU A 155 12.22 25.00 -17.68
N LYS A 156 12.86 23.87 -17.39
CA LYS A 156 12.85 23.17 -16.10
C LYS A 156 11.43 23.07 -15.49
N PRO A 157 10.47 22.49 -16.23
CA PRO A 157 9.10 22.43 -15.74
C PRO A 157 8.96 21.49 -14.55
N SER A 158 7.98 21.77 -13.73
CA SER A 158 7.57 20.93 -12.61
C SER A 158 6.18 20.37 -12.87
N TYR A 159 6.00 19.07 -12.69
CA TYR A 159 4.73 18.38 -12.89
C TYR A 159 4.21 17.85 -11.56
N GLU A 160 2.91 18.02 -11.31
CA GLU A 160 2.25 17.44 -10.14
C GLU A 160 1.36 16.27 -10.56
N PHE A 161 1.43 15.18 -9.80
CA PHE A 161 0.63 13.98 -10.01
C PHE A 161 -0.03 13.56 -8.71
N ASN A 162 -1.28 13.09 -8.80
CA ASN A 162 -1.89 12.32 -7.72
C ASN A 162 -1.47 10.86 -7.88
N VAL A 163 -0.70 10.35 -6.93
CA VAL A 163 -0.23 8.97 -6.93
C VAL A 163 -1.00 8.14 -5.91
N SER A 164 -1.16 6.84 -6.17
CA SER A 164 -1.70 5.91 -5.19
C SER A 164 -0.74 5.74 -4.02
N MET A 165 -1.27 5.80 -2.80
CA MET A 165 -0.50 5.59 -1.58
C MET A 165 -0.27 4.11 -1.26
N GLY A 166 -0.85 3.17 -2.02
CA GLY A 166 -0.83 1.75 -1.64
C GLY A 166 -1.75 1.42 -0.47
N ILE A 167 -2.76 2.26 -0.22
CA ILE A 167 -3.75 2.13 0.85
C ILE A 167 -5.15 2.26 0.24
N TYR A 168 -5.97 1.25 0.48
CA TYR A 168 -7.26 1.10 -0.18
C TYR A 168 -8.34 0.62 0.77
N ILE A 169 -9.60 1.05 0.56
CA ILE A 169 -10.76 0.39 1.14
C ILE A 169 -11.53 -0.29 0.00
N LEU A 170 -11.75 -1.57 0.14
CA LEU A 170 -12.44 -2.40 -0.83
C LEU A 170 -13.78 -2.85 -0.27
N SER A 171 -14.85 -2.68 -1.03
CA SER A 171 -16.08 -3.43 -0.79
C SER A 171 -15.88 -4.89 -1.20
N ARG A 172 -16.32 -5.86 -0.38
CA ARG A 172 -16.13 -7.29 -0.63
C ARG A 172 -16.59 -7.73 -2.03
N GLN A 173 -17.64 -7.11 -2.54
CA GLN A 173 -18.18 -7.42 -3.87
C GLN A 173 -17.18 -7.25 -5.02
N ILE A 174 -16.16 -6.37 -4.88
CA ILE A 174 -15.19 -6.17 -5.98
C ILE A 174 -14.17 -7.31 -6.08
N VAL A 175 -14.10 -8.18 -5.08
CA VAL A 175 -13.24 -9.38 -5.12
C VAL A 175 -13.63 -10.29 -6.29
N SER A 176 -14.92 -10.30 -6.68
CA SER A 176 -15.41 -11.08 -7.84
C SER A 176 -14.82 -10.64 -9.19
N TYR A 177 -14.19 -9.47 -9.26
CA TYR A 177 -13.47 -9.01 -10.47
C TYR A 177 -12.05 -9.57 -10.57
N ILE A 178 -11.55 -10.22 -9.52
CA ILE A 178 -10.24 -10.88 -9.53
C ILE A 178 -10.42 -12.27 -10.16
N PRO A 179 -9.62 -12.66 -11.19
CA PRO A 179 -9.71 -13.99 -11.81
C PRO A 179 -9.50 -15.12 -10.80
N GLU A 180 -10.10 -16.26 -11.01
CA GLU A 180 -9.94 -17.41 -10.10
C GLU A 180 -8.52 -17.95 -10.09
N GLU A 181 -7.78 -17.82 -11.19
CA GLU A 181 -6.43 -18.33 -11.35
C GLU A 181 -5.49 -17.29 -11.94
N GLY A 182 -4.19 -17.50 -11.74
CA GLY A 182 -3.11 -16.70 -12.31
C GLY A 182 -2.71 -15.49 -11.47
N CYS A 183 -1.65 -14.86 -11.93
CA CYS A 183 -1.13 -13.60 -11.37
C CYS A 183 -2.06 -12.44 -11.76
N PHE A 184 -2.38 -11.57 -10.80
CA PHE A 184 -3.24 -10.42 -11.05
C PHE A 184 -2.86 -9.26 -10.12
N ASP A 185 -2.54 -8.11 -10.72
CA ASP A 185 -2.09 -6.95 -10.00
C ASP A 185 -3.24 -5.96 -9.68
N PHE A 186 -3.01 -5.12 -8.69
CA PHE A 186 -4.01 -4.13 -8.27
C PHE A 186 -4.40 -3.12 -9.38
N PRO A 187 -3.48 -2.63 -10.22
CA PRO A 187 -3.87 -1.80 -11.37
C PRO A 187 -4.87 -2.48 -12.31
N ASP A 188 -4.72 -3.79 -12.54
CA ASP A 188 -5.65 -4.55 -13.37
C ASP A 188 -7.03 -4.65 -12.72
N LEU A 189 -7.07 -4.82 -11.39
CA LEU A 189 -8.33 -4.76 -10.64
C LEU A 189 -9.01 -3.39 -10.80
N VAL A 190 -8.26 -2.30 -10.65
CA VAL A 190 -8.78 -0.93 -10.84
C VAL A 190 -9.38 -0.77 -12.24
N HIS A 191 -8.67 -1.22 -13.28
CA HIS A 191 -9.17 -1.16 -14.67
C HIS A 191 -10.47 -1.94 -14.85
N ARG A 192 -10.56 -3.17 -14.30
CA ARG A 192 -11.79 -3.99 -14.39
C ARG A 192 -12.96 -3.36 -13.64
N VAL A 193 -12.72 -2.88 -12.42
CA VAL A 193 -13.74 -2.25 -11.59
C VAL A 193 -14.25 -0.96 -12.28
N LEU A 194 -13.35 -0.17 -12.86
CA LEU A 194 -13.67 1.05 -13.59
C LEU A 194 -14.49 0.72 -14.87
N ALA A 195 -14.04 -0.26 -15.65
CA ALA A 195 -14.73 -0.71 -16.87
C ALA A 195 -16.13 -1.27 -16.58
N ALA A 196 -16.34 -1.84 -15.39
CA ALA A 196 -17.64 -2.29 -14.92
C ALA A 196 -18.57 -1.16 -14.43
N GLY A 197 -18.17 0.10 -14.57
CA GLY A 197 -18.93 1.27 -14.13
C GLY A 197 -19.07 1.39 -12.60
N LYS A 198 -18.21 0.73 -11.85
CA LYS A 198 -18.18 0.77 -10.39
C LYS A 198 -17.59 2.09 -9.89
N LYS A 199 -18.03 2.50 -8.69
CA LYS A 199 -17.63 3.79 -8.12
C LYS A 199 -16.29 3.69 -7.40
N ILE A 200 -15.27 4.33 -7.98
CA ILE A 200 -13.95 4.47 -7.38
C ILE A 200 -13.82 5.88 -6.81
N TYR A 201 -13.63 5.99 -5.50
CA TYR A 201 -13.42 7.26 -4.81
C TYR A 201 -11.92 7.45 -4.52
N CYS A 202 -11.35 8.56 -4.94
CA CYS A 202 -9.97 8.95 -4.62
C CYS A 202 -9.99 9.91 -3.43
N HIS A 203 -9.28 9.56 -2.36
CA HIS A 203 -9.13 10.39 -1.16
C HIS A 203 -7.77 11.10 -1.18
N PRO A 204 -7.71 12.42 -1.47
CA PRO A 204 -6.47 13.18 -1.36
C PRO A 204 -6.01 13.25 0.10
N TYR A 205 -4.73 13.00 0.32
CA TYR A 205 -4.09 13.04 1.63
C TYR A 205 -2.78 13.82 1.56
N ASP A 206 -2.64 14.81 2.44
CA ASP A 206 -1.49 15.74 2.45
C ASP A 206 -0.60 15.56 3.70
N GLY A 207 -0.89 14.57 4.58
CA GLY A 207 -0.08 14.25 5.76
C GLY A 207 1.16 13.42 5.42
N TYR A 208 1.79 12.85 6.44
CA TYR A 208 2.97 12.02 6.26
C TYR A 208 2.65 10.71 5.53
N TRP A 209 3.39 10.44 4.47
CA TRP A 209 3.33 9.20 3.73
C TRP A 209 4.67 8.87 3.10
N MET A 210 5.15 7.66 3.34
CA MET A 210 6.37 7.12 2.78
C MET A 210 6.18 5.66 2.36
N ASP A 211 6.42 5.38 1.09
CA ASP A 211 6.60 4.03 0.56
C ASP A 211 8.11 3.74 0.58
N ILE A 212 8.52 2.84 1.47
CA ILE A 212 9.93 2.46 1.60
C ILE A 212 10.30 1.53 0.45
N GLY A 213 10.55 2.08 -0.73
CA GLY A 213 10.80 1.31 -1.95
C GLY A 213 12.28 1.13 -2.29
N ARG A 214 13.15 2.05 -1.86
CA ARG A 214 14.56 2.16 -2.20
C ARG A 214 15.42 2.44 -0.97
N PRO A 215 16.75 2.28 -1.04
CA PRO A 215 17.66 2.62 0.06
C PRO A 215 17.46 4.05 0.58
N ASP A 216 17.37 5.04 -0.30
CA ASP A 216 17.19 6.45 0.07
C ASP A 216 15.88 6.66 0.87
N ASP A 217 14.78 5.97 0.48
CA ASP A 217 13.51 6.02 1.21
C ASP A 217 13.65 5.42 2.61
N TYR A 218 14.47 4.35 2.74
CA TYR A 218 14.72 3.71 4.02
C TYR A 218 15.57 4.57 4.95
N GLU A 219 16.63 5.18 4.44
CA GLU A 219 17.46 6.13 5.19
C GLU A 219 16.61 7.32 5.67
N GLN A 220 15.79 7.87 4.80
CA GLN A 220 14.87 8.96 5.15
C GLN A 220 13.85 8.52 6.22
N ALA A 221 13.32 7.29 6.14
CA ALA A 221 12.40 6.77 7.15
C ALA A 221 13.04 6.68 8.54
N ILE A 222 14.33 6.31 8.60
CA ILE A 222 15.10 6.27 9.86
C ILE A 222 15.29 7.68 10.42
N GLU A 223 15.65 8.65 9.57
CA GLU A 223 15.83 10.06 10.01
C GLU A 223 14.52 10.72 10.48
N ASP A 224 13.41 10.37 9.84
CA ASP A 224 12.11 10.94 10.18
C ASP A 224 11.48 10.27 11.41
N TYR A 225 11.90 9.06 11.78
CA TYR A 225 11.25 8.25 12.81
C TYR A 225 11.03 9.00 14.12
N ASP A 226 12.06 9.68 14.63
CA ASP A 226 11.95 10.43 15.87
C ASP A 226 10.95 11.58 15.82
N LYS A 227 10.68 12.12 14.63
CA LYS A 227 9.71 13.20 14.40
C LYS A 227 8.28 12.67 14.29
N ILE A 228 8.12 11.42 13.82
CA ILE A 228 6.81 10.87 13.46
C ILE A 228 6.32 9.76 14.40
N LYS A 229 7.18 9.18 15.24
CA LYS A 229 6.84 8.04 16.12
C LYS A 229 5.61 8.26 17.00
N ASP A 230 5.34 9.49 17.39
CA ASP A 230 4.19 9.84 18.22
C ASP A 230 2.86 9.87 17.43
N PHE A 231 2.95 9.89 16.10
CA PHE A 231 1.79 9.88 15.18
C PHE A 231 1.59 8.52 14.51
N LEU A 232 2.61 7.64 14.59
CA LEU A 232 2.60 6.30 13.98
C LEU A 232 1.89 5.25 14.85
#